data_08f9ab0002e437d4fc0ac5bed8f5209e
#
_entry.id   08f9ab0002e437d4fc0ac5bed8f5209e
#
_cell.length_a   1.000
_cell.length_b   1.000
_cell.length_c   1.000
_cell.angle_alpha   90.00
_cell.angle_beta   90.00
_cell.angle_gamma   90.00
#
_symmetry.space_group_name_H-M   'P 1'
#
loop_
_entity.id
_entity.type
_entity.pdbx_description
1 polymer ?
#
loop_
_entity_poly.entity_id
_entity_poly.type
_entity_poly.pdbx_seq_one_letter_code
_entity_poly.pdbx_strand_id
1 'polypeptide(L)'
;MGPNSTITRRSLLTTAAGAALLPAAAGRANAAPLATAAPPGGARIAAQVRAEFLHGWRGYTAAAWGYDEVRPVSGRHHDFFAPGRTFGLSIVEALDTLYLMGLDSDLAESCDWIEAHLDPVQDADIEVFEAVIRLVGGLVAGYHATGRAGLLTRAREFADRLLPAFTRSPTGIPYTTVNLRTGAVRGTTVALAQAGTSAMEFGELSRLTGDDRYLDASLRAYRAVLDRRSSLDLLGTSLNAETGRWVDQVAVAPNPPVDSFYEYLWGGGALLNNRQLTDWFKMLTGPVLARQSVRVGGRLWFRSVDHRTGHPVGPPRQSELAAFYAGLLGKGGYLQTGADYYRSWTAALDRHPVLPETLDYTDLAAVDRGNQLRPEYPNSSFDLWRLTGDAYYLQTAYRWFGAMVRNQRVAGGYTVSDDVTVRGMQPGDLTPAYWFAENLKYLWLMFSGTPRFDYRRGLLSTEGKVLRGLLPG
;
A
#
# COMPACT_ATOMS: atom_id res chain seq x y z
N MET A 1 67.67 -40.59 29.86
CA MET A 1 68.27 -39.60 30.74
C MET A 1 67.64 -38.28 30.48
N GLY A 2 66.90 -37.78 31.45
CA GLY A 2 66.28 -36.45 31.41
C GLY A 2 67.29 -35.32 31.60
N PRO A 3 66.92 -34.03 31.82
CA PRO A 3 65.79 -33.63 32.67
C PRO A 3 64.94 -32.44 32.17
N ASN A 4 63.81 -32.25 32.85
CA ASN A 4 62.98 -31.08 33.09
C ASN A 4 63.55 -29.68 32.85
N SER A 5 62.77 -28.79 32.28
CA SER A 5 62.72 -27.45 32.81
C SER A 5 61.31 -26.80 32.48
N THR A 6 60.64 -26.51 33.54
CA THR A 6 59.48 -25.67 33.73
C THR A 6 59.71 -24.23 33.21
N ILE A 7 58.82 -23.67 32.39
CA ILE A 7 58.77 -22.24 32.21
C ILE A 7 57.27 -21.74 32.32
N THR A 8 57.14 -20.83 33.20
CA THR A 8 56.00 -20.11 33.72
C THR A 8 55.12 -19.40 32.70
N ARG A 9 53.81 -19.43 32.97
CA ARG A 9 52.75 -18.59 32.34
C ARG A 9 53.04 -17.11 32.58
N ARG A 10 53.06 -16.34 31.52
CA ARG A 10 52.82 -14.88 31.58
C ARG A 10 51.56 -14.57 30.79
N SER A 11 50.57 -14.06 31.55
CA SER A 11 49.29 -13.58 31.10
C SER A 11 49.46 -12.35 30.18
N LEU A 12 48.91 -12.40 28.98
CA LEU A 12 48.63 -11.22 28.17
C LEU A 12 47.14 -11.01 28.19
N LEU A 13 46.71 -10.01 28.94
CA LEU A 13 45.35 -9.43 28.91
C LEU A 13 45.19 -8.66 27.59
N THR A 14 44.44 -9.25 26.66
CA THR A 14 43.85 -8.49 25.55
C THR A 14 42.41 -8.08 25.96
N THR A 15 42.23 -6.82 26.16
CA THR A 15 40.93 -6.20 26.38
C THR A 15 40.09 -6.31 25.10
N ALA A 16 39.16 -7.25 25.09
CA ALA A 16 38.05 -7.27 24.12
C ALA A 16 36.99 -6.27 24.60
N ALA A 17 36.81 -5.19 23.85
CA ALA A 17 35.68 -4.28 24.05
C ALA A 17 34.39 -5.03 23.69
N GLY A 18 33.71 -5.56 24.69
CA GLY A 18 32.38 -6.12 24.56
C GLY A 18 31.39 -4.99 24.33
N ALA A 19 30.80 -4.94 23.14
CA ALA A 19 29.60 -4.18 22.91
C ALA A 19 28.47 -4.82 23.74
N ALA A 20 28.12 -4.20 24.83
CA ALA A 20 26.97 -4.58 25.65
C ALA A 20 25.70 -4.35 24.83
N LEU A 21 25.07 -5.41 24.37
CA LEU A 21 23.68 -5.42 23.96
C LEU A 21 22.83 -5.14 25.20
N LEU A 22 22.35 -3.90 25.34
CA LEU A 22 21.31 -3.58 26.31
C LEU A 22 20.06 -4.40 25.94
N PRO A 23 19.47 -5.12 26.91
CA PRO A 23 18.18 -5.74 26.69
C PRO A 23 17.17 -4.61 26.45
N ALA A 24 16.46 -4.64 25.31
CA ALA A 24 15.33 -3.79 25.09
C ALA A 24 14.30 -4.07 26.21
N ALA A 25 14.23 -3.18 27.18
CA ALA A 25 13.16 -3.18 28.13
C ALA A 25 11.87 -3.00 27.33
N ALA A 26 11.08 -4.06 27.24
CA ALA A 26 9.70 -4.00 26.79
C ALA A 26 8.90 -3.24 27.85
N GLY A 27 9.12 -1.92 27.91
CA GLY A 27 8.22 -1.01 28.57
C GLY A 27 6.88 -1.15 27.85
N ARG A 28 5.82 -1.52 28.58
CA ARG A 28 4.46 -1.25 28.18
C ARG A 28 4.38 0.26 27.95
N ALA A 29 4.63 0.69 26.71
CA ALA A 29 4.24 2.01 26.29
C ALA A 29 2.73 2.06 26.51
N ASN A 30 2.28 2.89 27.44
CA ASN A 30 0.89 3.29 27.49
C ASN A 30 0.57 3.79 26.08
N ALA A 31 -0.19 2.99 25.33
CA ALA A 31 -0.61 3.38 24.00
C ALA A 31 -1.32 4.73 24.15
N ALA A 32 -0.74 5.78 23.56
CA ALA A 32 -1.42 7.06 23.52
C ALA A 32 -2.81 6.83 22.92
N PRO A 33 -3.85 7.50 23.43
CA PRO A 33 -5.18 7.34 22.87
C PRO A 33 -5.12 7.70 21.40
N LEU A 34 -5.66 6.82 20.53
CA LEU A 34 -5.75 7.08 19.10
C LEU A 34 -6.43 8.44 18.88
N ALA A 35 -5.84 9.28 18.05
CA ALA A 35 -6.44 10.56 17.70
C ALA A 35 -7.79 10.30 16.99
N THR A 36 -8.86 10.89 17.51
CA THR A 36 -10.24 10.68 17.04
C THR A 36 -11.01 11.98 16.83
N ALA A 37 -10.47 13.11 17.30
CA ALA A 37 -11.12 14.41 17.22
C ALA A 37 -10.55 15.24 16.06
N ALA A 38 -11.43 15.93 15.33
CA ALA A 38 -11.00 16.90 14.33
C ALA A 38 -10.14 18.00 14.98
N PRO A 39 -9.05 18.41 14.31
CA PRO A 39 -8.23 19.51 14.79
C PRO A 39 -8.98 20.85 14.70
N PRO A 40 -8.56 21.87 15.46
CA PRO A 40 -9.09 23.23 15.30
C PRO A 40 -9.04 23.67 13.83
N GLY A 41 -10.15 24.16 13.27
CA GLY A 41 -10.26 24.51 11.85
C GLY A 41 -10.38 23.31 10.89
N GLY A 42 -10.44 22.08 11.39
CA GLY A 42 -10.57 20.86 10.60
C GLY A 42 -11.78 20.85 9.67
N ALA A 43 -12.94 21.31 10.15
CA ALA A 43 -14.17 21.38 9.35
C ALA A 43 -14.00 22.20 8.06
N ARG A 44 -13.25 23.31 8.10
CA ARG A 44 -12.96 24.11 6.90
C ARG A 44 -12.08 23.34 5.91
N ILE A 45 -11.06 22.66 6.42
CA ILE A 45 -10.17 21.83 5.59
C ILE A 45 -10.95 20.65 5.00
N ALA A 46 -11.75 19.96 5.81
CA ALA A 46 -12.62 18.88 5.32
C ALA A 46 -13.57 19.33 4.21
N ALA A 47 -14.17 20.53 4.35
CA ALA A 47 -15.00 21.11 3.29
C ALA A 47 -14.21 21.36 2.00
N GLN A 48 -12.95 21.82 2.08
CA GLN A 48 -12.07 21.97 0.92
C GLN A 48 -11.75 20.60 0.30
N VAL A 49 -11.37 19.62 1.11
CA VAL A 49 -11.07 18.24 0.65
C VAL A 49 -12.27 17.65 -0.09
N ARG A 50 -13.49 17.81 0.47
CA ARG A 50 -14.71 17.33 -0.19
C ARG A 50 -15.02 18.08 -1.48
N ALA A 51 -14.77 19.38 -1.53
CA ALA A 51 -14.97 20.18 -2.74
C ALA A 51 -14.01 19.74 -3.87
N GLU A 52 -12.76 19.45 -3.55
CA GLU A 52 -11.78 18.97 -4.53
C GLU A 52 -12.05 17.52 -4.95
N PHE A 53 -12.52 16.67 -4.05
CA PHE A 53 -13.03 15.34 -4.43
C PHE A 53 -14.18 15.45 -5.44
N LEU A 54 -15.16 16.29 -5.15
CA LEU A 54 -16.29 16.53 -6.06
C LEU A 54 -15.87 17.14 -7.40
N HIS A 55 -14.81 17.96 -7.42
CA HIS A 55 -14.26 18.46 -8.67
C HIS A 55 -13.74 17.33 -9.55
N GLY A 56 -12.91 16.42 -8.98
CA GLY A 56 -12.43 15.22 -9.70
C GLY A 56 -13.56 14.26 -10.08
N TRP A 57 -14.48 13.99 -9.16
CA TRP A 57 -15.60 13.09 -9.39
C TRP A 57 -16.52 13.56 -10.52
N ARG A 58 -16.88 14.84 -10.54
CA ARG A 58 -17.67 15.43 -11.64
C ARG A 58 -16.95 15.38 -12.97
N GLY A 59 -15.62 15.56 -12.98
CA GLY A 59 -14.83 15.40 -14.19
C GLY A 59 -14.90 13.96 -14.73
N TYR A 60 -14.75 12.96 -13.85
CA TYR A 60 -14.92 11.57 -14.21
C TYR A 60 -16.32 11.24 -14.69
N THR A 61 -17.37 11.61 -13.93
CA THR A 61 -18.76 11.29 -14.30
C THR A 61 -19.19 11.94 -15.60
N ALA A 62 -18.69 13.13 -15.91
CA ALA A 62 -19.00 13.82 -17.15
C ALA A 62 -18.32 13.24 -18.40
N ALA A 63 -17.10 12.71 -18.26
CA ALA A 63 -16.26 12.33 -19.40
C ALA A 63 -16.06 10.81 -19.54
N ALA A 64 -16.17 10.04 -18.46
CA ALA A 64 -15.76 8.63 -18.43
C ALA A 64 -16.66 7.73 -17.57
N TRP A 65 -17.90 8.11 -17.30
CA TRP A 65 -18.83 7.29 -16.51
C TRP A 65 -18.99 5.88 -17.11
N GLY A 66 -18.75 4.88 -16.28
CA GLY A 66 -18.79 3.48 -16.69
C GLY A 66 -17.49 2.94 -17.28
N TYR A 67 -16.49 3.79 -17.50
CA TYR A 67 -15.13 3.39 -17.88
C TYR A 67 -14.20 3.34 -16.66
N ASP A 68 -13.02 2.74 -16.86
CA ASP A 68 -12.11 2.51 -15.75
C ASP A 68 -11.49 3.79 -15.22
N GLU A 69 -10.96 4.66 -16.09
CA GLU A 69 -10.25 5.88 -15.70
C GLU A 69 -10.59 7.03 -16.66
N VAL A 70 -10.36 8.25 -16.19
CA VAL A 70 -10.58 9.46 -16.99
C VAL A 70 -9.25 10.09 -17.42
N ARG A 71 -9.23 10.62 -18.64
CA ARG A 71 -8.21 11.53 -19.17
C ARG A 71 -8.73 12.97 -19.05
N PRO A 72 -8.44 13.66 -17.93
CA PRO A 72 -9.14 14.88 -17.56
C PRO A 72 -8.76 16.10 -18.41
N VAL A 73 -7.65 16.04 -19.14
CA VAL A 73 -7.21 17.11 -20.05
C VAL A 73 -7.89 16.98 -21.41
N SER A 74 -7.95 15.77 -21.98
CA SER A 74 -8.57 15.53 -23.29
C SER A 74 -10.05 15.18 -23.23
N GLY A 75 -10.63 14.93 -22.05
CA GLY A 75 -12.03 14.52 -21.88
C GLY A 75 -12.33 13.12 -22.42
N ARG A 76 -11.33 12.22 -22.46
CA ARG A 76 -11.48 10.84 -22.91
C ARG A 76 -11.45 9.88 -21.72
N HIS A 77 -11.79 8.61 -21.98
CA HIS A 77 -11.61 7.51 -21.03
C HIS A 77 -10.29 6.75 -21.27
N HIS A 78 -9.94 5.93 -20.32
CA HIS A 78 -8.85 4.97 -20.38
C HIS A 78 -9.31 3.62 -19.84
N ASP A 79 -8.95 2.52 -20.50
CA ASP A 79 -9.22 1.15 -20.06
C ASP A 79 -7.99 0.68 -19.28
N PHE A 80 -8.16 0.32 -18.01
CA PHE A 80 -7.06 -0.04 -17.12
C PHE A 80 -6.55 -1.47 -17.36
N PHE A 81 -7.45 -2.46 -17.31
CA PHE A 81 -7.06 -3.87 -17.35
C PHE A 81 -6.76 -4.38 -18.76
N ALA A 82 -7.59 -4.06 -19.72
CA ALA A 82 -7.44 -4.57 -21.09
C ALA A 82 -8.09 -3.61 -22.10
N PRO A 83 -7.43 -3.32 -23.23
CA PRO A 83 -7.97 -2.42 -24.26
C PRO A 83 -9.37 -2.86 -24.74
N GLY A 84 -10.30 -1.93 -24.79
CA GLY A 84 -11.68 -2.16 -25.21
C GLY A 84 -12.52 -2.95 -24.21
N ARG A 85 -12.06 -3.09 -22.97
CA ARG A 85 -12.76 -3.72 -21.86
C ARG A 85 -12.77 -2.79 -20.67
N THR A 86 -13.95 -2.51 -20.13
CA THR A 86 -14.09 -1.69 -18.94
C THR A 86 -14.76 -2.45 -17.81
N PHE A 87 -14.38 -2.11 -16.59
CA PHE A 87 -14.95 -2.64 -15.35
C PHE A 87 -15.55 -1.51 -14.49
N GLY A 88 -15.57 -0.28 -15.01
CA GLY A 88 -16.02 0.88 -14.24
C GLY A 88 -15.14 1.10 -13.00
N LEU A 89 -13.84 0.91 -13.14
CA LEU A 89 -12.91 0.81 -12.03
C LEU A 89 -13.00 1.99 -11.07
N SER A 90 -13.05 3.23 -11.58
CA SER A 90 -13.20 4.44 -10.73
C SER A 90 -14.52 4.45 -9.94
N ILE A 91 -15.59 3.84 -10.45
CA ILE A 91 -16.85 3.69 -9.72
C ILE A 91 -16.66 2.74 -8.53
N VAL A 92 -16.04 1.56 -8.78
CA VAL A 92 -15.77 0.56 -7.75
C VAL A 92 -14.81 1.11 -6.70
N GLU A 93 -13.78 1.81 -7.13
CA GLU A 93 -12.75 2.42 -6.28
C GLU A 93 -13.30 3.51 -5.35
N ALA A 94 -14.32 4.26 -5.78
CA ALA A 94 -14.85 5.40 -5.04
C ALA A 94 -15.86 5.03 -3.94
N LEU A 95 -16.43 3.82 -3.91
CA LEU A 95 -17.62 3.47 -3.12
C LEU A 95 -17.53 3.87 -1.64
N ASP A 96 -16.49 3.48 -0.95
CA ASP A 96 -16.33 3.77 0.47
C ASP A 96 -15.89 5.23 0.73
N THR A 97 -15.22 5.88 -0.23
CA THR A 97 -14.93 7.32 -0.15
C THR A 97 -16.21 8.15 -0.28
N LEU A 98 -17.09 7.79 -1.21
CA LEU A 98 -18.41 8.43 -1.36
C LEU A 98 -19.22 8.28 -0.07
N TYR A 99 -19.23 7.09 0.51
CA TYR A 99 -19.86 6.83 1.81
C TYR A 99 -19.29 7.71 2.93
N LEU A 100 -17.98 7.70 3.10
CA LEU A 100 -17.30 8.44 4.16
C LEU A 100 -17.54 9.96 4.05
N MET A 101 -17.63 10.49 2.84
CA MET A 101 -17.86 11.92 2.57
C MET A 101 -19.35 12.32 2.58
N GLY A 102 -20.27 11.38 2.81
CA GLY A 102 -21.70 11.63 2.80
C GLY A 102 -22.23 12.06 1.42
N LEU A 103 -21.69 11.43 0.36
CA LEU A 103 -22.13 11.61 -1.03
C LEU A 103 -23.10 10.48 -1.40
N ASP A 104 -24.21 10.40 -0.64
CA ASP A 104 -25.11 9.24 -0.64
C ASP A 104 -25.83 9.04 -1.98
N SER A 105 -26.12 10.12 -2.73
CA SER A 105 -26.72 10.03 -4.07
C SER A 105 -25.73 9.44 -5.09
N ASP A 106 -24.49 9.94 -5.10
CA ASP A 106 -23.43 9.42 -5.99
C ASP A 106 -23.10 7.95 -5.65
N LEU A 107 -23.12 7.61 -4.35
CA LEU A 107 -22.94 6.22 -3.90
C LEU A 107 -24.06 5.31 -4.39
N ALA A 108 -25.32 5.72 -4.27
CA ALA A 108 -26.46 4.95 -4.74
C ALA A 108 -26.39 4.70 -6.25
N GLU A 109 -26.14 5.74 -7.05
CA GLU A 109 -25.98 5.65 -8.50
C GLU A 109 -24.81 4.72 -8.89
N SER A 110 -23.68 4.82 -8.16
CA SER A 110 -22.51 3.93 -8.35
C SER A 110 -22.87 2.47 -8.09
N CYS A 111 -23.60 2.18 -7.01
CA CYS A 111 -24.04 0.83 -6.71
C CYS A 111 -25.03 0.30 -7.76
N ASP A 112 -25.97 1.12 -8.20
CA ASP A 112 -26.94 0.75 -9.25
C ASP A 112 -26.23 0.42 -10.56
N TRP A 113 -25.23 1.23 -10.93
CA TRP A 113 -24.42 0.96 -12.12
C TRP A 113 -23.67 -0.37 -12.02
N ILE A 114 -23.02 -0.65 -10.88
CA ILE A 114 -22.29 -1.91 -10.64
C ILE A 114 -23.20 -3.11 -10.74
N GLU A 115 -24.37 -3.07 -10.11
CA GLU A 115 -25.30 -4.21 -10.11
C GLU A 115 -25.88 -4.47 -11.51
N ALA A 116 -26.05 -3.42 -12.32
CA ALA A 116 -26.62 -3.51 -13.66
C ALA A 116 -25.59 -3.85 -14.75
N HIS A 117 -24.35 -3.36 -14.65
CA HIS A 117 -23.40 -3.32 -15.77
C HIS A 117 -22.06 -4.03 -15.52
N LEU A 118 -21.61 -4.17 -14.26
CA LEU A 118 -20.31 -4.77 -13.99
C LEU A 118 -20.34 -6.28 -14.30
N ASP A 119 -19.67 -6.65 -15.40
CA ASP A 119 -19.60 -8.05 -15.88
C ASP A 119 -18.28 -8.72 -15.48
N PRO A 120 -18.29 -9.71 -14.57
CA PRO A 120 -17.10 -10.47 -14.20
C PRO A 120 -16.73 -11.56 -15.21
N VAL A 121 -17.50 -11.75 -16.29
CA VAL A 121 -17.33 -12.87 -17.25
C VAL A 121 -16.71 -12.42 -18.57
N GLN A 122 -16.16 -11.21 -18.63
CA GLN A 122 -15.54 -10.68 -19.83
C GLN A 122 -14.40 -11.58 -20.33
N ASP A 123 -14.27 -11.69 -21.66
CA ASP A 123 -13.11 -12.31 -22.26
C ASP A 123 -11.94 -11.32 -22.26
N ALA A 124 -11.30 -11.25 -21.10
CA ALA A 124 -10.19 -10.35 -20.83
C ALA A 124 -9.15 -11.06 -19.96
N ASP A 125 -7.90 -10.92 -20.33
CA ASP A 125 -6.76 -11.27 -19.49
C ASP A 125 -6.52 -10.11 -18.54
N ILE A 126 -6.67 -10.35 -17.23
CA ILE A 126 -6.50 -9.30 -16.21
C ILE A 126 -5.39 -9.66 -15.22
N GLU A 127 -4.74 -8.65 -14.69
CA GLU A 127 -3.76 -8.85 -13.63
C GLU A 127 -4.45 -9.19 -12.31
N VAL A 128 -4.02 -10.32 -11.71
CA VAL A 128 -4.65 -10.89 -10.51
C VAL A 128 -4.49 -9.96 -9.30
N PHE A 129 -3.29 -9.43 -9.09
CA PHE A 129 -2.98 -8.50 -8.00
C PHE A 129 -3.90 -7.28 -8.05
N GLU A 130 -3.93 -6.57 -9.18
CA GLU A 130 -4.75 -5.38 -9.37
C GLU A 130 -6.26 -5.68 -9.22
N ALA A 131 -6.71 -6.81 -9.75
CA ALA A 131 -8.12 -7.20 -9.64
C ALA A 131 -8.53 -7.49 -8.18
N VAL A 132 -7.65 -8.11 -7.39
CA VAL A 132 -7.94 -8.39 -5.97
C VAL A 132 -8.04 -7.10 -5.17
N ILE A 133 -7.02 -6.23 -5.22
CA ILE A 133 -6.98 -5.04 -4.37
C ILE A 133 -8.01 -3.98 -4.76
N ARG A 134 -8.31 -3.87 -6.07
CA ARG A 134 -9.22 -2.85 -6.61
C ARG A 134 -10.65 -3.34 -6.74
N LEU A 135 -10.89 -4.40 -7.54
CA LEU A 135 -12.26 -4.86 -7.80
C LEU A 135 -12.84 -5.60 -6.59
N VAL A 136 -12.15 -6.65 -6.10
CA VAL A 136 -12.66 -7.39 -4.94
C VAL A 136 -12.68 -6.49 -3.71
N GLY A 137 -11.60 -5.77 -3.44
CA GLY A 137 -11.49 -4.84 -2.30
C GLY A 137 -12.53 -3.74 -2.33
N GLY A 138 -12.71 -3.07 -3.47
CA GLY A 138 -13.71 -2.00 -3.63
C GLY A 138 -15.14 -2.48 -3.45
N LEU A 139 -15.48 -3.65 -4.03
CA LEU A 139 -16.81 -4.25 -3.89
C LEU A 139 -17.10 -4.70 -2.44
N VAL A 140 -16.10 -5.27 -1.74
CA VAL A 140 -16.21 -5.63 -0.32
C VAL A 140 -16.39 -4.38 0.55
N ALA A 141 -15.61 -3.33 0.31
CA ALA A 141 -15.75 -2.06 1.03
C ALA A 141 -17.11 -1.39 0.75
N GLY A 142 -17.58 -1.43 -0.49
CA GLY A 142 -18.92 -0.98 -0.87
C GLY A 142 -20.03 -1.77 -0.17
N TYR A 143 -19.87 -3.08 -0.04
CA TYR A 143 -20.81 -3.90 0.73
C TYR A 143 -20.82 -3.49 2.21
N HIS A 144 -19.65 -3.27 2.82
CA HIS A 144 -19.58 -2.77 4.20
C HIS A 144 -20.22 -1.40 4.38
N ALA A 145 -20.13 -0.54 3.37
CA ALA A 145 -20.70 0.80 3.40
C ALA A 145 -22.23 0.81 3.26
N THR A 146 -22.79 -0.12 2.48
CA THR A 146 -24.21 -0.03 2.04
C THR A 146 -25.06 -1.21 2.46
N GLY A 147 -24.48 -2.37 2.78
CA GLY A 147 -25.20 -3.62 3.00
C GLY A 147 -25.81 -4.24 1.73
N ARG A 148 -25.54 -3.70 0.53
CA ARG A 148 -26.11 -4.17 -0.73
C ARG A 148 -25.52 -5.54 -1.11
N ALA A 149 -26.33 -6.57 -1.07
CA ALA A 149 -25.91 -7.96 -1.33
C ALA A 149 -25.37 -8.17 -2.76
N GLY A 150 -25.82 -7.37 -3.74
CA GLY A 150 -25.32 -7.41 -5.12
C GLY A 150 -23.83 -7.14 -5.20
N LEU A 151 -23.29 -6.19 -4.40
CA LEU A 151 -21.86 -5.90 -4.38
C LEU A 151 -21.05 -7.09 -3.85
N LEU A 152 -21.49 -7.75 -2.79
CA LEU A 152 -20.84 -8.96 -2.27
C LEU A 152 -20.90 -10.11 -3.28
N THR A 153 -22.01 -10.25 -4.01
CA THR A 153 -22.15 -11.24 -5.09
C THR A 153 -21.11 -10.99 -6.18
N ARG A 154 -20.96 -9.73 -6.64
CA ARG A 154 -19.94 -9.38 -7.63
C ARG A 154 -18.51 -9.61 -7.14
N ALA A 155 -18.23 -9.27 -5.87
CA ALA A 155 -16.91 -9.55 -5.26
C ALA A 155 -16.59 -11.05 -5.30
N ARG A 156 -17.56 -11.90 -4.94
CA ARG A 156 -17.42 -13.35 -4.99
C ARG A 156 -17.22 -13.87 -6.41
N GLU A 157 -17.99 -13.38 -7.39
CA GLU A 157 -17.88 -13.77 -8.80
C GLU A 157 -16.49 -13.44 -9.37
N PHE A 158 -15.91 -12.27 -9.05
CA PHE A 158 -14.54 -11.95 -9.41
C PHE A 158 -13.54 -12.87 -8.72
N ALA A 159 -13.64 -13.04 -7.41
CA ALA A 159 -12.71 -13.87 -6.64
C ALA A 159 -12.71 -15.33 -7.14
N ASP A 160 -13.86 -15.92 -7.44
CA ASP A 160 -13.96 -17.26 -8.01
C ASP A 160 -13.22 -17.39 -9.36
N ARG A 161 -13.21 -16.31 -10.18
CA ARG A 161 -12.51 -16.28 -11.45
C ARG A 161 -11.02 -16.00 -11.33
N LEU A 162 -10.59 -15.42 -10.22
CA LEU A 162 -9.18 -15.19 -9.92
C LEU A 162 -8.52 -16.43 -9.29
N LEU A 163 -9.27 -17.28 -8.59
CA LEU A 163 -8.75 -18.50 -7.94
C LEU A 163 -7.91 -19.42 -8.84
N PRO A 164 -8.20 -19.60 -10.14
CA PRO A 164 -7.36 -20.42 -11.02
C PRO A 164 -5.88 -20.00 -11.03
N ALA A 165 -5.56 -18.70 -10.87
CA ALA A 165 -4.18 -18.24 -10.80
C ALA A 165 -3.43 -18.83 -9.60
N PHE A 166 -4.12 -19.04 -8.48
CA PHE A 166 -3.56 -19.64 -7.26
C PHE A 166 -3.58 -21.16 -7.30
N THR A 167 -4.69 -21.76 -7.76
CA THR A 167 -4.92 -23.19 -7.64
C THR A 167 -4.22 -24.02 -8.71
N ARG A 168 -3.95 -23.44 -9.87
CA ARG A 168 -3.21 -24.10 -10.96
C ARG A 168 -1.68 -24.02 -10.78
N SER A 169 -1.20 -23.17 -9.88
CA SER A 169 0.22 -23.08 -9.61
C SER A 169 0.72 -24.30 -8.84
N PRO A 170 1.78 -24.98 -9.34
CA PRO A 170 2.34 -26.15 -8.68
C PRO A 170 3.12 -25.79 -7.41
N THR A 171 3.53 -24.53 -7.27
CA THR A 171 4.34 -24.06 -6.13
C THR A 171 3.53 -23.37 -5.05
N GLY A 172 2.28 -22.98 -5.35
CA GLY A 172 1.44 -22.13 -4.52
C GLY A 172 1.64 -20.63 -4.76
N ILE A 173 2.69 -20.21 -5.50
CA ILE A 173 2.89 -18.81 -5.92
C ILE A 173 1.94 -18.56 -7.09
N PRO A 174 1.02 -17.57 -7.03
CA PRO A 174 0.03 -17.38 -8.08
C PRO A 174 0.66 -16.99 -9.41
N TYR A 175 -0.01 -17.28 -10.51
CA TYR A 175 0.29 -16.65 -11.81
C TYR A 175 -0.15 -15.18 -11.77
N THR A 176 0.50 -14.31 -12.54
CA THR A 176 0.20 -12.88 -12.53
C THR A 176 -1.08 -12.52 -13.26
N THR A 177 -1.53 -13.34 -14.20
CA THR A 177 -2.64 -13.02 -15.12
C THR A 177 -3.60 -14.19 -15.23
N VAL A 178 -4.89 -13.89 -15.27
CA VAL A 178 -5.96 -14.86 -15.54
C VAL A 178 -6.94 -14.28 -16.56
N ASN A 179 -7.42 -15.14 -17.47
CA ASN A 179 -8.54 -14.79 -18.33
C ASN A 179 -9.86 -15.03 -17.58
N LEU A 180 -10.66 -14.00 -17.41
CA LEU A 180 -11.88 -14.07 -16.59
C LEU A 180 -12.93 -15.06 -17.14
N ARG A 181 -13.02 -15.24 -18.46
CA ARG A 181 -13.99 -16.15 -19.08
C ARG A 181 -13.53 -17.59 -19.03
N THR A 182 -12.28 -17.85 -19.41
CA THR A 182 -11.77 -19.20 -19.62
C THR A 182 -11.04 -19.79 -18.41
N GLY A 183 -10.61 -18.93 -17.48
CA GLY A 183 -9.73 -19.29 -16.38
C GLY A 183 -8.32 -19.64 -16.82
N ALA A 184 -7.91 -19.38 -18.08
CA ALA A 184 -6.54 -19.57 -18.52
C ALA A 184 -5.59 -18.65 -17.76
N VAL A 185 -4.44 -19.19 -17.31
CA VAL A 185 -3.46 -18.46 -16.50
C VAL A 185 -2.18 -18.23 -17.27
N ARG A 186 -1.50 -17.10 -16.99
CA ARG A 186 -0.26 -16.68 -17.62
C ARG A 186 0.62 -15.89 -16.66
N GLY A 187 1.87 -15.63 -17.06
CA GLY A 187 2.81 -14.82 -16.31
C GLY A 187 3.41 -15.58 -15.13
N THR A 188 4.56 -16.18 -15.37
CA THR A 188 5.26 -17.03 -14.38
C THR A 188 6.26 -16.28 -13.52
N THR A 189 6.71 -15.08 -13.94
CA THR A 189 7.56 -14.21 -13.12
C THR A 189 6.66 -13.35 -12.25
N VAL A 190 6.67 -13.60 -10.94
CA VAL A 190 5.75 -13.03 -9.97
C VAL A 190 6.52 -12.19 -8.97
N ALA A 191 6.20 -10.90 -8.89
CA ALA A 191 6.74 -10.01 -7.87
C ALA A 191 6.17 -10.36 -6.48
N LEU A 192 6.86 -9.96 -5.41
CA LEU A 192 6.39 -10.27 -4.05
C LEU A 192 5.02 -9.65 -3.76
N ALA A 193 4.81 -8.39 -4.14
CA ALA A 193 3.51 -7.75 -4.00
C ALA A 193 2.40 -8.58 -4.69
N GLN A 194 2.63 -9.01 -5.93
CA GLN A 194 1.69 -9.86 -6.66
C GLN A 194 1.44 -11.22 -6.00
N ALA A 195 2.45 -11.76 -5.32
CA ALA A 195 2.32 -13.07 -4.65
C ALA A 195 1.52 -12.99 -3.33
N GLY A 196 1.66 -11.90 -2.57
CA GLY A 196 1.18 -11.84 -1.19
C GLY A 196 0.01 -10.89 -0.94
N THR A 197 -0.19 -9.88 -1.78
CA THR A 197 -1.17 -8.82 -1.52
C THR A 197 -2.58 -9.25 -1.92
N SER A 198 -3.14 -10.17 -1.15
CA SER A 198 -4.51 -10.68 -1.31
C SER A 198 -5.15 -11.09 0.01
N ALA A 199 -4.37 -11.20 1.10
CA ALA A 199 -4.85 -11.79 2.34
C ALA A 199 -5.93 -10.95 3.04
N MET A 200 -5.95 -9.63 2.84
CA MET A 200 -6.97 -8.78 3.46
C MET A 200 -8.31 -8.92 2.76
N GLU A 201 -8.37 -8.74 1.45
CA GLU A 201 -9.60 -8.84 0.65
C GLU A 201 -10.14 -10.27 0.63
N PHE A 202 -9.30 -11.24 0.33
CA PHE A 202 -9.69 -12.65 0.32
C PHE A 202 -10.06 -13.17 1.71
N GLY A 203 -9.36 -12.72 2.75
CA GLY A 203 -9.70 -13.07 4.12
C GLY A 203 -11.03 -12.49 4.56
N GLU A 204 -11.31 -11.23 4.23
CA GLU A 204 -12.59 -10.61 4.55
C GLU A 204 -13.72 -11.23 3.72
N LEU A 205 -13.48 -11.52 2.43
CA LEU A 205 -14.44 -12.23 1.59
C LEU A 205 -14.74 -13.64 2.12
N SER A 206 -13.72 -14.40 2.57
CA SER A 206 -13.93 -15.70 3.21
C SER A 206 -14.83 -15.58 4.44
N ARG A 207 -14.58 -14.59 5.29
CA ARG A 207 -15.40 -14.33 6.48
C ARG A 207 -16.85 -14.00 6.14
N LEU A 208 -17.08 -13.19 5.10
CA LEU A 208 -18.42 -12.75 4.69
C LEU A 208 -19.23 -13.85 4.01
N THR A 209 -18.56 -14.73 3.28
CA THR A 209 -19.21 -15.79 2.49
C THR A 209 -19.22 -17.15 3.17
N GLY A 210 -18.38 -17.35 4.20
CA GLY A 210 -18.15 -18.68 4.80
C GLY A 210 -17.34 -19.63 3.91
N ASP A 211 -16.65 -19.10 2.88
CA ASP A 211 -15.86 -19.88 1.91
C ASP A 211 -14.36 -19.64 2.12
N ASP A 212 -13.69 -20.57 2.78
CA ASP A 212 -12.27 -20.43 3.15
C ASP A 212 -11.29 -20.55 1.98
N ARG A 213 -11.75 -20.96 0.77
CA ARG A 213 -10.88 -21.14 -0.40
C ARG A 213 -10.05 -19.89 -0.73
N TYR A 214 -10.60 -18.70 -0.53
CA TYR A 214 -9.92 -17.45 -0.82
C TYR A 214 -8.76 -17.20 0.15
N LEU A 215 -9.03 -17.26 1.46
CA LEU A 215 -8.00 -17.08 2.49
C LEU A 215 -6.92 -18.16 2.38
N ASP A 216 -7.31 -19.41 2.17
CA ASP A 216 -6.38 -20.52 2.02
C ASP A 216 -5.43 -20.33 0.83
N ALA A 217 -5.93 -19.80 -0.29
CA ALA A 217 -5.12 -19.47 -1.46
C ALA A 217 -4.04 -18.43 -1.11
N SER A 218 -4.42 -17.36 -0.41
CA SER A 218 -3.48 -16.33 0.05
C SER A 218 -2.43 -16.86 1.02
N LEU A 219 -2.85 -17.61 2.04
CA LEU A 219 -1.94 -18.17 3.04
C LEU A 219 -0.96 -19.18 2.43
N ARG A 220 -1.40 -19.96 1.43
CA ARG A 220 -0.54 -20.87 0.69
C ARG A 220 0.53 -20.10 -0.10
N ALA A 221 0.15 -19.00 -0.75
CA ALA A 221 1.09 -18.15 -1.47
C ALA A 221 2.15 -17.55 -0.54
N TYR A 222 1.75 -17.04 0.62
CA TYR A 222 2.70 -16.55 1.64
C TYR A 222 3.67 -17.64 2.10
N ARG A 223 3.17 -18.82 2.46
CA ARG A 223 4.05 -19.94 2.86
C ARG A 223 5.04 -20.28 1.76
N ALA A 224 4.58 -20.37 0.51
CA ALA A 224 5.43 -20.67 -0.64
C ALA A 224 6.57 -19.64 -0.79
N VAL A 225 6.32 -18.35 -0.59
CA VAL A 225 7.36 -17.32 -0.61
C VAL A 225 8.30 -17.45 0.60
N LEU A 226 7.76 -17.57 1.81
CA LEU A 226 8.53 -17.57 3.05
C LEU A 226 9.43 -18.78 3.21
N ASP A 227 9.03 -19.95 2.69
CA ASP A 227 9.85 -21.17 2.67
C ASP A 227 11.12 -21.00 1.80
N ARG A 228 11.18 -19.94 1.00
CA ARG A 228 12.29 -19.62 0.10
C ARG A 228 13.11 -18.41 0.53
N ARG A 229 12.86 -17.87 1.72
CA ARG A 229 13.64 -16.76 2.27
C ARG A 229 15.11 -17.18 2.46
N SER A 230 16.00 -16.23 2.42
CA SER A 230 17.42 -16.49 2.69
C SER A 230 17.68 -16.84 4.16
N SER A 231 18.88 -17.29 4.47
CA SER A 231 19.34 -17.51 5.86
C SER A 231 19.39 -16.20 6.70
N LEU A 232 19.26 -15.06 6.06
CA LEU A 232 19.19 -13.74 6.70
C LEU A 232 17.73 -13.27 6.91
N ASP A 233 16.74 -14.12 6.62
CA ASP A 233 15.31 -13.79 6.58
C ASP A 233 14.99 -12.60 5.64
N LEU A 234 15.78 -12.43 4.57
CA LEU A 234 15.53 -11.48 3.50
C LEU A 234 14.88 -12.19 2.30
N LEU A 235 14.08 -11.43 1.54
CA LEU A 235 13.39 -11.90 0.34
C LEU A 235 13.93 -11.16 -0.87
N GLY A 236 14.00 -11.85 -2.02
CA GLY A 236 14.24 -11.23 -3.33
C GLY A 236 13.03 -10.46 -3.84
N THR A 237 13.07 -9.97 -5.07
CA THR A 237 11.95 -9.18 -5.63
C THR A 237 10.92 -10.05 -6.34
N SER A 238 11.32 -11.14 -7.00
CA SER A 238 10.41 -11.96 -7.80
C SER A 238 10.79 -13.43 -7.82
N LEU A 239 9.76 -14.27 -7.99
CA LEU A 239 9.84 -15.73 -8.03
C LEU A 239 9.18 -16.25 -9.32
N ASN A 240 9.57 -17.45 -9.74
CA ASN A 240 8.89 -18.16 -10.81
C ASN A 240 7.77 -19.05 -10.23
N ALA A 241 6.54 -18.85 -10.67
CA ALA A 241 5.35 -19.55 -10.18
C ALA A 241 5.39 -21.07 -10.41
N GLU A 242 6.07 -21.56 -11.44
CA GLU A 242 6.13 -22.98 -11.75
C GLU A 242 7.26 -23.71 -11.02
N THR A 243 8.42 -23.06 -10.90
CA THR A 243 9.61 -23.69 -10.31
C THR A 243 9.86 -23.29 -8.86
N GLY A 244 9.26 -22.20 -8.40
CA GLY A 244 9.49 -21.60 -7.08
C GLY A 244 10.89 -20.98 -6.91
N ARG A 245 11.68 -20.86 -7.98
CA ARG A 245 13.02 -20.27 -7.91
C ARG A 245 12.93 -18.75 -7.94
N TRP A 246 13.83 -18.10 -7.21
CA TRP A 246 14.04 -16.66 -7.33
C TRP A 246 14.46 -16.31 -8.76
N VAL A 247 13.77 -15.37 -9.37
CA VAL A 247 14.12 -14.74 -10.66
C VAL A 247 15.05 -13.57 -10.39
N ASP A 248 14.74 -12.77 -9.37
CA ASP A 248 15.59 -11.69 -8.89
C ASP A 248 15.81 -11.83 -7.38
N GLN A 249 17.05 -11.73 -6.96
CA GLN A 249 17.51 -11.97 -5.60
C GLN A 249 17.90 -10.68 -4.86
N VAL A 250 17.55 -9.51 -5.38
CA VAL A 250 17.76 -8.24 -4.70
C VAL A 250 16.63 -7.99 -3.70
N ALA A 251 16.98 -7.75 -2.44
CA ALA A 251 16.00 -7.30 -1.44
C ALA A 251 15.89 -5.77 -1.51
N VAL A 252 14.70 -5.27 -1.80
CA VAL A 252 14.46 -3.84 -2.07
C VAL A 252 13.46 -3.19 -1.11
N ALA A 253 12.93 -3.94 -0.12
CA ALA A 253 11.92 -3.37 0.79
C ALA A 253 12.35 -2.01 1.36
N PRO A 254 11.44 -1.05 1.44
CA PRO A 254 10.02 -1.08 1.11
C PRO A 254 9.66 -0.65 -0.33
N ASN A 255 10.62 -0.58 -1.25
CA ASN A 255 10.34 -0.18 -2.62
C ASN A 255 9.51 -1.22 -3.39
N PRO A 256 8.76 -0.82 -4.45
CA PRO A 256 8.22 -1.77 -5.39
C PRO A 256 9.37 -2.60 -6.03
N PRO A 257 9.08 -3.84 -6.43
CA PRO A 257 7.78 -4.49 -6.47
C PRO A 257 7.52 -5.42 -5.26
N VAL A 258 7.95 -5.04 -4.05
CA VAL A 258 7.76 -5.89 -2.85
C VAL A 258 6.90 -5.22 -1.76
N ASP A 259 6.62 -3.95 -1.88
CA ASP A 259 5.97 -3.01 -0.98
C ASP A 259 4.81 -3.57 -0.17
N SER A 260 3.66 -3.76 -0.75
CA SER A 260 2.43 -4.22 -0.10
C SER A 260 2.47 -5.67 0.41
N PHE A 261 3.47 -6.48 0.00
CA PHE A 261 3.70 -7.80 0.59
C PHE A 261 3.87 -7.72 2.12
N TYR A 262 4.68 -6.76 2.58
CA TYR A 262 4.92 -6.54 4.02
C TYR A 262 3.71 -5.92 4.72
N GLU A 263 3.02 -5.03 4.03
CA GLU A 263 1.81 -4.39 4.56
C GLU A 263 0.71 -5.42 4.85
N TYR A 264 0.51 -6.38 3.95
CA TYR A 264 -0.53 -7.40 4.09
C TYR A 264 -0.21 -8.48 5.11
N LEU A 265 1.04 -8.67 5.46
CA LEU A 265 1.40 -9.47 6.63
C LEU A 265 0.90 -8.82 7.93
N TRP A 266 1.11 -7.50 8.07
CA TRP A 266 0.59 -6.76 9.22
C TRP A 266 -0.93 -6.62 9.14
N GLY A 267 -1.46 -6.15 8.02
CA GLY A 267 -2.89 -5.87 7.81
C GLY A 267 -3.76 -7.12 7.92
N GLY A 268 -3.37 -8.21 7.26
CA GLY A 268 -4.04 -9.50 7.36
C GLY A 268 -3.99 -10.07 8.78
N GLY A 269 -2.83 -9.93 9.46
CA GLY A 269 -2.69 -10.31 10.87
C GLY A 269 -3.68 -9.56 11.78
N ALA A 270 -3.82 -8.25 11.58
CA ALA A 270 -4.71 -7.40 12.37
C ALA A 270 -6.20 -7.61 12.00
N LEU A 271 -6.53 -7.66 10.70
CA LEU A 271 -7.90 -7.80 10.21
C LEU A 271 -8.51 -9.14 10.59
N LEU A 272 -7.76 -10.23 10.41
CA LEU A 272 -8.23 -11.59 10.57
C LEU A 272 -7.92 -12.17 11.95
N ASN A 273 -7.24 -11.40 12.83
CA ASN A 273 -6.67 -11.89 14.08
C ASN A 273 -5.78 -13.14 13.84
N ASN A 274 -5.01 -13.12 12.76
CA ASN A 274 -4.16 -14.22 12.34
C ASN A 274 -2.74 -14.05 12.89
N ARG A 275 -2.40 -14.85 13.91
CA ARG A 275 -1.10 -14.78 14.57
C ARG A 275 0.05 -15.13 13.63
N GLN A 276 -0.13 -16.07 12.71
CA GLN A 276 0.91 -16.49 11.77
C GLN A 276 1.38 -15.32 10.89
N LEU A 277 0.45 -14.53 10.32
CA LEU A 277 0.76 -13.35 9.53
C LEU A 277 1.51 -12.30 10.37
N THR A 278 1.06 -12.07 11.61
CA THR A 278 1.72 -11.15 12.54
C THR A 278 3.15 -11.58 12.88
N ASP A 279 3.36 -12.87 13.12
CA ASP A 279 4.69 -13.40 13.44
C ASP A 279 5.62 -13.31 12.21
N TRP A 280 5.12 -13.56 11.00
CA TRP A 280 5.86 -13.37 9.76
C TRP A 280 6.24 -11.90 9.51
N PHE A 281 5.32 -10.98 9.75
CA PHE A 281 5.62 -9.54 9.68
C PHE A 281 6.82 -9.18 10.57
N LYS A 282 6.79 -9.61 11.83
CA LYS A 282 7.87 -9.32 12.79
C LYS A 282 9.20 -9.99 12.37
N MET A 283 9.12 -11.23 11.93
CA MET A 283 10.29 -12.01 11.48
C MET A 283 11.01 -11.31 10.32
N LEU A 284 10.26 -10.78 9.34
CA LEU A 284 10.85 -10.14 8.16
C LEU A 284 11.25 -8.67 8.40
N THR A 285 10.52 -7.94 9.23
CA THR A 285 10.79 -6.51 9.46
C THR A 285 12.13 -6.28 10.16
N GLY A 286 12.51 -7.13 11.12
CA GLY A 286 13.80 -7.02 11.80
C GLY A 286 15.01 -7.02 10.85
N PRO A 287 15.17 -8.00 9.97
CA PRO A 287 16.20 -8.04 8.94
C PRO A 287 16.19 -6.86 7.97
N VAL A 288 15.02 -6.41 7.53
CA VAL A 288 14.88 -5.19 6.68
C VAL A 288 15.48 -3.99 7.42
N LEU A 289 15.08 -3.77 8.67
CA LEU A 289 15.61 -2.66 9.47
C LEU A 289 17.11 -2.78 9.72
N ALA A 290 17.63 -3.99 9.98
CA ALA A 290 19.02 -4.21 10.29
C ALA A 290 19.95 -4.11 9.07
N ARG A 291 19.50 -4.49 7.87
CA ARG A 291 20.33 -4.65 6.68
C ARG A 291 20.11 -3.58 5.62
N GLN A 292 18.85 -3.17 5.45
CA GLN A 292 18.48 -2.23 4.40
C GLN A 292 18.42 -0.78 4.89
N SER A 293 18.15 -0.51 6.17
CA SER A 293 18.14 0.87 6.65
C SER A 293 19.50 1.54 6.57
N VAL A 294 19.51 2.81 6.17
CA VAL A 294 20.72 3.64 6.05
C VAL A 294 20.39 5.08 6.40
N ARG A 295 21.32 5.77 7.07
CA ARG A 295 21.19 7.21 7.33
C ARG A 295 22.13 7.99 6.41
N VAL A 296 21.54 8.93 5.65
CA VAL A 296 22.27 9.83 4.76
C VAL A 296 21.84 11.26 5.06
N GLY A 297 22.79 12.11 5.40
CA GLY A 297 22.50 13.50 5.81
C GLY A 297 21.53 13.61 6.99
N GLY A 298 21.61 12.67 7.94
CA GLY A 298 20.71 12.59 9.11
C GLY A 298 19.33 11.97 8.82
N ARG A 299 18.97 11.72 7.56
CA ARG A 299 17.69 11.15 7.14
C ARG A 299 17.77 9.63 7.04
N LEU A 300 16.69 8.95 7.42
CA LEU A 300 16.54 7.50 7.32
C LEU A 300 16.02 7.12 5.94
N TRP A 301 16.70 6.20 5.27
CA TRP A 301 16.32 5.63 3.99
C TRP A 301 16.50 4.11 3.98
N PHE A 302 16.06 3.44 2.92
CA PHE A 302 16.21 2.01 2.74
C PHE A 302 16.93 1.72 1.42
N ARG A 303 18.09 1.07 1.51
CA ARG A 303 18.90 0.67 0.36
C ARG A 303 18.57 -0.74 -0.10
N SER A 304 18.83 -1.04 -1.36
CA SER A 304 18.79 -2.38 -1.88
C SER A 304 20.01 -3.19 -1.41
N VAL A 305 19.80 -4.49 -1.13
CA VAL A 305 20.88 -5.41 -0.74
C VAL A 305 20.71 -6.76 -1.44
N ASP A 306 21.79 -7.48 -1.68
CA ASP A 306 21.72 -8.90 -2.05
C ASP A 306 21.05 -9.68 -0.91
N HIS A 307 19.98 -10.40 -1.19
CA HIS A 307 19.15 -11.02 -0.15
C HIS A 307 19.88 -12.16 0.62
N ARG A 308 20.94 -12.77 0.05
CA ARG A 308 21.69 -13.85 0.68
C ARG A 308 22.84 -13.35 1.54
N THR A 309 23.49 -12.26 1.12
CA THR A 309 24.68 -11.73 1.79
C THR A 309 24.40 -10.50 2.65
N GLY A 310 23.31 -9.79 2.37
CA GLY A 310 22.98 -8.51 3.00
C GLY A 310 23.88 -7.35 2.56
N HIS A 311 24.75 -7.54 1.56
CA HIS A 311 25.63 -6.50 1.06
C HIS A 311 24.82 -5.50 0.21
N PRO A 312 25.09 -4.18 0.31
CA PRO A 312 24.46 -3.17 -0.51
C PRO A 312 24.69 -3.42 -2.00
N VAL A 313 23.62 -3.22 -2.79
CA VAL A 313 23.65 -3.32 -4.26
C VAL A 313 22.80 -2.22 -4.86
N GLY A 314 23.10 -1.85 -6.11
CA GLY A 314 22.33 -0.85 -6.86
C GLY A 314 22.54 0.59 -6.40
N PRO A 315 21.85 1.54 -7.07
CA PRO A 315 21.97 2.97 -6.79
C PRO A 315 21.14 3.37 -5.53
N PRO A 316 21.47 4.55 -4.93
CA PRO A 316 20.78 5.07 -3.74
C PRO A 316 19.42 5.68 -4.10
N ARG A 317 18.48 4.88 -4.55
CA ARG A 317 17.16 5.33 -5.02
C ARG A 317 16.05 4.88 -4.10
N GLN A 318 15.02 5.72 -4.00
CA GLN A 318 13.79 5.44 -3.27
C GLN A 318 12.58 5.83 -4.11
N SER A 319 11.63 4.91 -4.29
CA SER A 319 10.35 5.20 -4.93
C SER A 319 9.40 5.92 -3.97
N GLU A 320 8.55 6.83 -4.49
CA GLU A 320 7.49 7.49 -3.71
C GLU A 320 6.52 6.48 -3.10
N LEU A 321 6.21 5.39 -3.81
CA LEU A 321 5.39 4.31 -3.27
C LEU A 321 5.87 3.85 -1.89
N ALA A 322 7.18 3.81 -1.65
CA ALA A 322 7.73 3.39 -0.37
C ALA A 322 7.38 4.32 0.82
N ALA A 323 6.78 5.49 0.56
CA ALA A 323 6.39 6.42 1.63
C ALA A 323 5.32 5.82 2.57
N PHE A 324 4.49 4.86 2.11
CA PHE A 324 3.52 4.15 2.95
C PHE A 324 4.17 3.44 4.15
N TYR A 325 5.42 3.00 3.98
CA TYR A 325 6.11 2.18 4.98
C TYR A 325 6.35 2.90 6.30
N ALA A 326 6.36 4.23 6.30
CA ALA A 326 6.46 5.02 7.54
C ALA A 326 5.25 4.78 8.45
N GLY A 327 4.05 4.79 7.90
CA GLY A 327 2.81 4.44 8.61
C GLY A 327 2.79 2.97 9.03
N LEU A 328 3.18 2.06 8.14
CA LEU A 328 3.26 0.63 8.44
C LEU A 328 4.22 0.32 9.60
N LEU A 329 5.40 0.94 9.62
CA LEU A 329 6.34 0.80 10.74
C LEU A 329 5.72 1.28 12.04
N GLY A 330 5.00 2.40 12.03
CA GLY A 330 4.26 2.89 13.19
C GLY A 330 3.23 1.87 13.69
N LYS A 331 2.37 1.37 12.80
CA LYS A 331 1.36 0.33 13.08
C LYS A 331 1.99 -0.97 13.58
N GLY A 332 3.15 -1.32 13.04
CA GLY A 332 3.91 -2.53 13.38
C GLY A 332 4.69 -2.47 14.70
N GLY A 333 4.66 -1.36 15.43
CA GLY A 333 5.35 -1.18 16.72
C GLY A 333 6.74 -0.53 16.61
N TYR A 334 7.13 -0.06 15.43
CA TYR A 334 8.41 0.63 15.18
C TYR A 334 8.21 2.13 15.01
N LEU A 335 7.42 2.74 15.90
CA LEU A 335 6.91 4.13 15.77
C LEU A 335 8.01 5.16 15.51
N GLN A 336 9.12 5.12 16.28
CA GLN A 336 10.21 6.08 16.11
C GLN A 336 10.88 5.95 14.74
N THR A 337 11.09 4.72 14.27
CA THR A 337 11.66 4.44 12.93
C THR A 337 10.73 4.93 11.84
N GLY A 338 9.43 4.69 11.99
CA GLY A 338 8.41 5.21 11.08
C GLY A 338 8.39 6.73 11.02
N ALA A 339 8.43 7.39 12.19
CA ALA A 339 8.51 8.85 12.28
C ALA A 339 9.78 9.43 11.63
N ASP A 340 10.92 8.79 11.82
CA ASP A 340 12.18 9.21 11.19
C ASP A 340 12.11 9.08 9.65
N TYR A 341 11.55 7.97 9.17
CA TYR A 341 11.40 7.75 7.73
C TYR A 341 10.38 8.71 7.11
N TYR A 342 9.29 9.00 7.79
CA TYR A 342 8.33 10.03 7.38
C TYR A 342 8.97 11.41 7.25
N ARG A 343 9.83 11.80 8.20
CA ARG A 343 10.57 13.08 8.12
C ARG A 343 11.50 13.13 6.92
N SER A 344 12.06 12.00 6.49
CA SER A 344 12.88 11.92 5.28
C SER A 344 12.05 12.25 4.03
N TRP A 345 10.84 11.70 3.91
CA TRP A 345 9.90 12.03 2.84
C TRP A 345 9.39 13.47 2.92
N THR A 346 9.17 13.99 4.13
CA THR A 346 8.83 15.41 4.31
C THR A 346 9.92 16.33 3.78
N ALA A 347 11.19 16.01 4.00
CA ALA A 347 12.30 16.77 3.45
C ALA A 347 12.34 16.71 1.91
N ALA A 348 11.94 15.60 1.30
CA ALA A 348 11.78 15.51 -0.15
C ALA A 348 10.61 16.39 -0.64
N LEU A 349 9.49 16.37 0.06
CA LEU A 349 8.33 17.25 -0.23
C LEU A 349 8.69 18.76 -0.09
N ASP A 350 9.62 19.10 0.78
CA ASP A 350 10.10 20.50 0.91
C ASP A 350 10.96 20.95 -0.29
N ARG A 351 11.54 20.01 -1.03
CA ARG A 351 12.41 20.27 -2.16
C ARG A 351 11.67 20.32 -3.50
N HIS A 352 10.57 19.61 -3.62
CA HIS A 352 9.83 19.46 -4.88
C HIS A 352 8.41 20.05 -4.79
N PRO A 353 7.85 20.57 -5.91
CA PRO A 353 6.45 21.04 -5.96
C PRO A 353 5.44 19.96 -5.54
N VAL A 354 5.65 18.72 -5.99
CA VAL A 354 5.08 17.45 -5.52
C VAL A 354 6.19 16.41 -5.53
N LEU A 355 6.02 15.29 -4.85
CA LEU A 355 7.05 14.24 -4.81
C LEU A 355 7.28 13.63 -6.20
N PRO A 356 8.54 13.36 -6.61
CA PRO A 356 8.82 12.61 -7.84
C PRO A 356 8.60 11.09 -7.62
N GLU A 357 8.26 10.33 -8.67
CA GLU A 357 8.10 8.86 -8.61
C GLU A 357 9.33 8.15 -8.02
N THR A 358 10.53 8.65 -8.31
CA THR A 358 11.78 8.12 -7.73
C THR A 358 12.75 9.26 -7.48
N LEU A 359 13.39 9.24 -6.32
CA LEU A 359 14.46 10.18 -5.97
C LEU A 359 15.77 9.44 -5.65
N ASP A 360 16.89 10.15 -5.82
CA ASP A 360 18.17 9.80 -5.21
C ASP A 360 18.16 10.31 -3.76
N TYR A 361 18.29 9.41 -2.79
CA TYR A 361 18.18 9.81 -1.38
C TYR A 361 19.47 10.45 -0.83
N THR A 362 20.53 10.58 -1.62
CA THR A 362 21.75 11.24 -1.18
C THR A 362 21.62 12.78 -1.24
N ASP A 363 20.95 13.28 -2.27
CA ASP A 363 20.75 14.72 -2.51
C ASP A 363 19.28 15.12 -2.72
N LEU A 364 18.35 14.15 -2.70
CA LEU A 364 16.91 14.30 -2.96
C LEU A 364 16.59 14.75 -4.40
N ALA A 365 17.49 14.56 -5.35
CA ALA A 365 17.24 14.86 -6.76
C ALA A 365 16.20 13.88 -7.34
N ALA A 366 15.29 14.38 -8.18
CA ALA A 366 14.36 13.55 -8.92
C ALA A 366 15.10 12.71 -9.96
N VAL A 367 14.90 11.39 -9.92
CA VAL A 367 15.45 10.42 -10.88
C VAL A 367 14.39 10.06 -11.91
N ASP A 368 13.25 9.53 -11.48
CA ASP A 368 12.03 9.52 -12.26
C ASP A 368 11.23 10.76 -11.88
N ARG A 369 11.05 11.62 -12.85
CA ARG A 369 10.50 12.97 -12.66
C ARG A 369 8.99 13.04 -12.70
N GLY A 370 8.32 11.94 -13.03
CA GLY A 370 6.86 11.85 -13.01
C GLY A 370 6.30 11.97 -11.60
N ASN A 371 4.98 12.16 -11.52
CA ASN A 371 4.16 11.90 -10.34
C ASN A 371 2.79 11.39 -10.78
N GLN A 372 2.45 10.20 -10.34
CA GLN A 372 1.21 9.51 -10.71
C GLN A 372 0.06 9.81 -9.74
N LEU A 373 0.04 10.96 -9.08
CA LEU A 373 -0.94 11.30 -8.02
C LEU A 373 -0.86 10.33 -6.83
N ARG A 374 0.34 9.97 -6.41
CA ARG A 374 0.58 8.95 -5.38
C ARG A 374 0.03 9.32 -4.01
N PRO A 375 -0.66 8.37 -3.31
CA PRO A 375 -1.30 8.61 -2.02
C PRO A 375 -0.47 8.18 -0.80
N GLU A 376 0.71 7.59 -0.96
CA GLU A 376 1.43 6.89 0.11
C GLU A 376 1.94 7.84 1.19
N TYR A 377 2.26 9.09 0.81
CA TYR A 377 2.65 10.09 1.80
C TYR A 377 1.47 10.50 2.72
N PRO A 378 0.28 10.89 2.21
CA PRO A 378 -0.88 11.15 3.08
C PRO A 378 -1.42 9.90 3.78
N ASN A 379 -1.24 8.70 3.23
CA ASN A 379 -1.51 7.44 3.94
C ASN A 379 -0.67 7.35 5.22
N SER A 380 0.64 7.50 5.13
CA SER A 380 1.53 7.52 6.29
C SER A 380 1.24 8.67 7.25
N SER A 381 0.84 9.84 6.73
CA SER A 381 0.42 10.98 7.57
C SER A 381 -0.77 10.61 8.44
N PHE A 382 -1.78 9.95 7.84
CA PHE A 382 -2.97 9.48 8.53
C PHE A 382 -2.64 8.45 9.61
N ASP A 383 -1.85 7.44 9.29
CA ASP A 383 -1.50 6.37 10.22
C ASP A 383 -0.70 6.91 11.42
N LEU A 384 0.32 7.74 11.17
CA LEU A 384 1.15 8.30 12.23
C LEU A 384 0.39 9.32 13.09
N TRP A 385 -0.49 10.13 12.48
CA TRP A 385 -1.39 10.99 13.25
C TRP A 385 -2.33 10.18 14.15
N ARG A 386 -2.96 9.13 13.63
CA ARG A 386 -3.82 8.25 14.43
C ARG A 386 -3.09 7.69 15.66
N LEU A 387 -1.84 7.26 15.46
CA LEU A 387 -1.05 6.62 16.51
C LEU A 387 -0.53 7.60 17.56
N THR A 388 -0.28 8.87 17.19
CA THR A 388 0.42 9.81 18.04
C THR A 388 -0.41 11.02 18.49
N GLY A 389 -1.41 11.40 17.71
CA GLY A 389 -2.13 12.66 17.88
C GLY A 389 -1.30 13.91 17.53
N ASP A 390 -0.07 13.75 17.01
CA ASP A 390 0.83 14.86 16.73
C ASP A 390 0.35 15.69 15.54
N ALA A 391 0.15 16.98 15.78
CA ALA A 391 -0.31 17.96 14.78
C ALA A 391 0.68 18.12 13.60
N TYR A 392 1.94 17.73 13.76
CA TYR A 392 2.92 17.74 12.69
C TYR A 392 2.43 16.97 11.45
N TYR A 393 1.86 15.79 11.63
CA TYR A 393 1.33 14.98 10.52
C TYR A 393 0.12 15.62 9.85
N LEU A 394 -0.75 16.32 10.60
CA LEU A 394 -1.85 17.10 10.01
C LEU A 394 -1.33 18.25 9.16
N GLN A 395 -0.33 18.99 9.65
CA GLN A 395 0.24 20.14 8.95
C GLN A 395 0.93 19.71 7.64
N THR A 396 1.70 18.64 7.69
CA THR A 396 2.43 18.13 6.52
C THR A 396 1.48 17.52 5.48
N ALA A 397 0.43 16.80 5.91
CA ALA A 397 -0.63 16.32 5.01
C ALA A 397 -1.40 17.47 4.33
N TYR A 398 -1.75 18.52 5.08
CA TYR A 398 -2.41 19.68 4.50
C TYR A 398 -1.51 20.43 3.50
N ARG A 399 -0.21 20.48 3.76
CA ARG A 399 0.79 21.06 2.85
C ARG A 399 0.89 20.24 1.55
N TRP A 400 0.92 18.90 1.65
CA TRP A 400 0.87 17.99 0.50
C TRP A 400 -0.42 18.21 -0.30
N PHE A 401 -1.58 18.29 0.36
CA PHE A 401 -2.85 18.59 -0.28
C PHE A 401 -2.81 19.90 -1.07
N GLY A 402 -2.30 20.96 -0.44
CA GLY A 402 -2.14 22.25 -1.11
C GLY A 402 -1.18 22.21 -2.30
N ALA A 403 -0.16 21.37 -2.26
CA ALA A 403 0.77 21.15 -3.37
C ALA A 403 0.07 20.45 -4.55
N MET A 404 -0.68 19.37 -4.29
CA MET A 404 -1.49 18.67 -5.29
C MET A 404 -2.52 19.62 -5.95
N VAL A 405 -3.27 20.38 -5.16
CA VAL A 405 -4.28 21.32 -5.68
C VAL A 405 -3.66 22.39 -6.56
N ARG A 406 -2.50 22.94 -6.18
CA ARG A 406 -1.85 24.00 -6.99
C ARG A 406 -1.26 23.50 -8.29
N ASN A 407 -0.79 22.25 -8.33
CA ASN A 407 0.08 21.78 -9.40
C ASN A 407 -0.58 20.74 -10.31
N GLN A 408 -1.57 19.98 -9.83
CA GLN A 408 -2.13 18.84 -10.55
C GLN A 408 -3.64 18.99 -10.85
N ARG A 409 -4.26 20.08 -10.40
CA ARG A 409 -5.66 20.38 -10.68
C ARG A 409 -5.81 20.95 -12.08
N VAL A 410 -6.70 20.37 -12.88
CA VAL A 410 -7.07 20.82 -14.23
C VAL A 410 -8.59 21.03 -14.35
N ALA A 411 -9.07 21.54 -15.47
CA ALA A 411 -10.51 21.82 -15.65
C ALA A 411 -11.38 20.56 -15.50
N GLY A 412 -10.90 19.41 -16.01
CA GLY A 412 -11.60 18.12 -15.96
C GLY A 412 -11.33 17.28 -14.71
N GLY A 413 -10.65 17.79 -13.69
CA GLY A 413 -10.34 17.04 -12.47
C GLY A 413 -8.90 17.20 -12.01
N TYR A 414 -8.24 16.08 -11.74
CA TYR A 414 -6.83 16.00 -11.37
C TYR A 414 -6.06 15.15 -12.37
N THR A 415 -4.81 15.47 -12.63
CA THR A 415 -3.98 14.73 -13.58
C THR A 415 -2.61 14.42 -13.04
N VAL A 416 -2.05 13.28 -13.45
CA VAL A 416 -0.65 12.94 -13.27
C VAL A 416 0.26 14.02 -13.85
N SER A 417 1.51 14.05 -13.42
CA SER A 417 2.53 14.97 -13.95
C SER A 417 3.63 14.19 -14.63
N ASP A 418 4.06 14.62 -15.81
CA ASP A 418 5.14 13.97 -16.55
C ASP A 418 6.53 14.44 -16.06
N ASP A 419 6.64 15.68 -15.59
CA ASP A 419 7.89 16.23 -15.03
C ASP A 419 7.60 17.25 -13.92
N VAL A 420 7.86 16.88 -12.67
CA VAL A 420 7.68 17.72 -11.48
C VAL A 420 8.82 18.75 -11.30
N THR A 421 9.90 18.66 -12.06
CA THR A 421 11.07 19.52 -11.93
C THR A 421 11.00 20.80 -12.77
N VAL A 422 10.07 20.85 -13.72
CA VAL A 422 9.86 22.02 -14.57
C VAL A 422 8.81 22.96 -13.98
N ARG A 423 8.96 24.26 -14.26
CA ARG A 423 8.00 25.28 -13.78
C ARG A 423 6.62 25.05 -14.41
N GLY A 424 5.61 25.00 -13.57
CA GLY A 424 4.21 24.75 -13.99
C GLY A 424 3.89 23.29 -14.16
N MET A 425 4.83 22.40 -13.86
CA MET A 425 4.77 20.95 -14.01
C MET A 425 4.17 20.54 -15.37
N GLN A 426 4.77 19.62 -16.06
CA GLN A 426 4.20 19.12 -17.30
C GLN A 426 3.00 18.22 -16.94
N PRO A 427 1.75 18.66 -17.23
CA PRO A 427 0.60 17.82 -16.96
C PRO A 427 0.58 16.63 -17.92
N GLY A 428 0.38 15.43 -17.37
CA GLY A 428 -0.02 14.28 -18.16
C GLY A 428 -1.52 14.33 -18.48
N ASP A 429 -2.11 13.21 -18.84
CA ASP A 429 -3.54 13.13 -19.16
C ASP A 429 -4.14 11.84 -18.62
N LEU A 430 -4.12 11.68 -17.29
CA LEU A 430 -4.72 10.55 -16.59
C LEU A 430 -5.06 10.92 -15.15
N THR A 431 -6.24 10.56 -14.70
CA THR A 431 -6.60 10.42 -13.30
C THR A 431 -6.67 8.92 -12.99
N PRO A 432 -5.67 8.34 -12.30
CA PRO A 432 -5.73 6.93 -11.91
C PRO A 432 -6.92 6.67 -10.99
N ALA A 433 -7.54 5.49 -11.12
CA ALA A 433 -8.74 5.13 -10.38
C ALA A 433 -8.54 5.20 -8.85
N TYR A 434 -7.35 4.85 -8.34
CA TYR A 434 -7.02 4.94 -6.91
C TYR A 434 -7.09 6.37 -6.35
N TRP A 435 -7.03 7.40 -7.20
CA TRP A 435 -7.22 8.78 -6.73
C TRP A 435 -8.58 8.96 -6.03
N PHE A 436 -9.63 8.31 -6.53
CA PHE A 436 -10.96 8.32 -5.93
C PHE A 436 -11.06 7.45 -4.68
N ALA A 437 -10.17 6.47 -4.56
CA ALA A 437 -10.10 5.58 -3.41
C ALA A 437 -9.34 6.20 -2.22
N GLU A 438 -8.25 6.95 -2.47
CA GLU A 438 -7.21 7.15 -1.47
C GLU A 438 -6.89 8.60 -1.17
N ASN A 439 -6.40 9.35 -2.18
CA ASN A 439 -5.73 10.65 -1.98
C ASN A 439 -6.45 11.58 -1.01
N LEU A 440 -7.74 11.77 -1.20
CA LEU A 440 -8.55 12.68 -0.39
C LEU A 440 -9.28 11.99 0.76
N LYS A 441 -9.38 10.65 0.74
CA LYS A 441 -9.94 9.87 1.84
C LYS A 441 -9.13 10.02 3.12
N TYR A 442 -7.80 9.88 3.06
CA TYR A 442 -6.94 10.06 4.22
C TYR A 442 -7.07 11.45 4.83
N LEU A 443 -7.10 12.48 3.98
CA LEU A 443 -7.32 13.86 4.45
C LEU A 443 -8.72 14.05 5.04
N TRP A 444 -9.75 13.49 4.42
CA TRP A 444 -11.09 13.51 4.98
C TRP A 444 -11.14 12.91 6.38
N LEU A 445 -10.53 11.74 6.55
CA LEU A 445 -10.44 11.05 7.85
C LEU A 445 -9.65 11.86 8.89
N MET A 446 -8.63 12.62 8.48
CA MET A 446 -7.82 13.44 9.37
C MET A 446 -8.53 14.74 9.81
N PHE A 447 -9.35 15.33 8.96
CA PHE A 447 -9.89 16.68 9.19
C PHE A 447 -11.40 16.72 9.41
N SER A 448 -12.14 15.68 9.04
CA SER A 448 -13.58 15.61 9.28
C SER A 448 -13.89 15.37 10.76
N GLY A 449 -14.76 16.16 11.33
CA GLY A 449 -15.22 15.98 12.71
C GLY A 449 -16.21 14.83 12.88
N THR A 450 -16.79 14.33 11.81
CA THR A 450 -17.83 13.29 11.81
C THR A 450 -17.59 12.30 10.68
N PRO A 451 -16.44 11.64 10.61
CA PRO A 451 -16.27 10.57 9.65
C PRO A 451 -17.18 9.40 10.04
N ARG A 452 -17.82 8.77 9.05
CA ARG A 452 -18.56 7.51 9.23
C ARG A 452 -17.57 6.35 9.45
N PHE A 453 -16.62 6.53 10.40
CA PHE A 453 -15.47 5.65 10.60
C PHE A 453 -15.07 5.56 12.07
N ASP A 454 -14.95 4.35 12.58
CA ASP A 454 -14.43 4.09 13.92
C ASP A 454 -12.89 3.97 13.89
N TYR A 455 -12.21 5.02 14.33
CA TYR A 455 -10.74 5.07 14.38
C TYR A 455 -10.08 3.96 15.21
N ARG A 456 -10.80 3.36 16.16
CA ARG A 456 -10.27 2.30 17.01
C ARG A 456 -10.27 0.94 16.31
N ARG A 457 -11.24 0.72 15.41
CA ARG A 457 -11.49 -0.53 14.73
C ARG A 457 -11.16 -0.49 13.24
N GLY A 458 -10.95 0.70 12.71
CA GLY A 458 -10.75 0.93 11.29
C GLY A 458 -9.48 0.31 10.77
N LEU A 459 -9.62 -0.42 9.66
CA LEU A 459 -8.53 -0.99 8.88
C LEU A 459 -8.76 -0.65 7.40
N LEU A 460 -7.72 -0.09 6.79
CA LEU A 460 -7.69 0.23 5.38
C LEU A 460 -6.70 -0.73 4.69
N SER A 461 -7.02 -1.14 3.47
CA SER A 461 -6.11 -1.94 2.63
C SER A 461 -5.06 -1.06 1.96
N THR A 462 -4.17 -1.67 1.15
CA THR A 462 -3.16 -0.93 0.37
C THR A 462 -3.78 0.08 -0.60
N GLU A 463 -5.00 -0.17 -1.09
CA GLU A 463 -5.79 0.75 -1.94
C GLU A 463 -6.76 1.62 -1.12
N GLY A 464 -6.47 1.82 0.17
CA GLY A 464 -7.31 2.62 1.05
C GLY A 464 -8.73 2.10 1.26
N LYS A 465 -9.05 0.85 0.90
CA LYS A 465 -10.39 0.27 1.11
C LYS A 465 -10.68 0.07 2.58
N VAL A 466 -11.83 0.55 3.04
CA VAL A 466 -12.24 0.36 4.42
C VAL A 466 -12.83 -1.05 4.60
N LEU A 467 -12.01 -1.98 5.02
CA LEU A 467 -12.41 -3.38 5.24
C LEU A 467 -12.99 -3.62 6.63
N ARG A 468 -12.80 -2.67 7.55
CA ARG A 468 -13.39 -2.69 8.90
C ARG A 468 -13.50 -1.27 9.45
N GLY A 469 -14.51 -1.01 10.28
CA GLY A 469 -14.63 0.23 11.04
C GLY A 469 -15.57 1.26 10.42
N LEU A 470 -16.30 0.95 9.36
CA LEU A 470 -17.40 1.83 8.92
C LEU A 470 -18.50 1.86 10.00
N LEU A 471 -19.01 3.06 10.25
CA LEU A 471 -20.13 3.32 11.15
C LEU A 471 -21.40 3.50 10.32
N PRO A 472 -22.58 3.14 10.84
CA PRO A 472 -23.85 3.45 10.17
C PRO A 472 -23.96 4.93 9.85
N GLY A 473 -24.51 5.25 8.68
CA GLY A 473 -24.76 6.63 8.21
C GLY A 473 -25.96 7.29 8.84
#